data_dddf544b5a341b7c97faa1368d7d28df
#
_entry.id   dddf544b5a341b7c97faa1368d7d28df
#
_cell.length_a   1.000
_cell.length_b   1.000
_cell.length_c   1.000
_cell.angle_alpha   90.00
_cell.angle_beta   90.00
_cell.angle_gamma   90.00
#
_symmetry.space_group_name_H-M   'P 1'
#
loop_
_entity.id
_entity.type
_entity.pdbx_description
1 polymer ?
#
loop_
_entity_poly.entity_id
_entity_poly.type
_entity_poly.pdbx_seq_one_letter_code
_entity_poly.pdbx_strand_id
1 'polypeptide(L)'
;PKSLWKATLAYAQEMIAEIKMGDVADFRNFMGAVIDKKSFNNISEYLADANKNAKVLAGGKAHGEKGWFIEPTLVQTEDPSYRLLCEEIFGPVLTCYVYDDAKWLDTLKLVDSTSPYALTGAVFSRDRKAILEAHTALRNAAGNFYVNDKPTGAVVGQQPFGGARGSGTNDKAGSRMNLMRWVSARTIKETFVPPTEYRYPFMDEE
;
A
#
# COMPACT_ATOMS: atom_id res chain seq x y z
N PRO A 1 -0.19 -17.99 -0.49
CA PRO A 1 -0.74 -19.36 -0.63
C PRO A 1 -0.14 -20.31 0.41
N LYS A 2 -0.94 -21.28 0.86
CA LYS A 2 -0.58 -22.22 1.94
C LYS A 2 0.64 -23.08 1.56
N SER A 3 0.74 -23.46 0.30
CA SER A 3 1.88 -24.27 -0.20
C SER A 3 3.24 -23.59 -0.04
N LEU A 4 3.30 -22.27 -0.10
CA LEU A 4 4.54 -21.50 0.02
C LEU A 4 4.79 -20.98 1.44
N TRP A 5 3.79 -21.03 2.33
CA TRP A 5 3.85 -20.35 3.61
C TRP A 5 5.02 -20.78 4.49
N LYS A 6 5.25 -22.08 4.59
CA LYS A 6 6.33 -22.61 5.46
C LYS A 6 7.72 -22.06 5.08
N ALA A 7 8.03 -22.03 3.79
CA ALA A 7 9.31 -21.50 3.31
C ALA A 7 9.38 -19.97 3.46
N THR A 8 8.30 -19.26 3.09
CA THR A 8 8.21 -17.81 3.23
C THR A 8 8.37 -17.38 4.68
N LEU A 9 7.73 -18.07 5.62
CA LEU A 9 7.85 -17.78 7.04
C LEU A 9 9.28 -17.96 7.55
N ALA A 10 9.95 -19.05 7.16
CA ALA A 10 11.32 -19.30 7.58
C ALA A 10 12.26 -18.16 7.13
N TYR A 11 12.20 -17.75 5.87
CA TYR A 11 12.99 -16.63 5.37
C TYR A 11 12.64 -15.32 6.07
N ALA A 12 11.35 -15.04 6.30
CA ALA A 12 10.93 -13.81 6.98
C ALA A 12 11.45 -13.76 8.42
N GLN A 13 11.40 -14.86 9.15
CA GLN A 13 11.92 -14.94 10.53
C GLN A 13 13.45 -14.75 10.58
N GLU A 14 14.18 -15.36 9.65
CA GLU A 14 15.63 -15.19 9.50
C GLU A 14 15.98 -13.71 9.26
N MET A 15 15.33 -13.09 8.26
CA MET A 15 15.55 -11.67 7.95
C MET A 15 15.20 -10.75 9.12
N ILE A 16 14.09 -11.02 9.82
CA ILE A 16 13.68 -10.21 10.99
C ILE A 16 14.71 -10.32 12.11
N ALA A 17 15.29 -11.49 12.34
CA ALA A 17 16.30 -11.71 13.38
C ALA A 17 17.60 -10.93 13.12
N GLU A 18 17.90 -10.57 11.87
CA GLU A 18 19.07 -9.77 11.49
C GLU A 18 18.83 -8.26 11.66
N ILE A 19 17.58 -7.81 11.77
CA ILE A 19 17.24 -6.38 11.89
C ILE A 19 17.69 -5.84 13.22
N LYS A 20 18.61 -4.87 13.18
CA LYS A 20 19.07 -4.13 14.34
C LYS A 20 18.28 -2.82 14.48
N MET A 21 17.86 -2.53 15.69
CA MET A 21 17.23 -1.26 16.07
C MET A 21 18.16 -0.46 16.97
N GLY A 22 18.16 0.84 16.80
CA GLY A 22 18.96 1.71 17.67
C GLY A 22 18.99 3.15 17.20
N ASP A 23 20.03 3.87 17.61
CA ASP A 23 20.26 5.26 17.25
C ASP A 23 20.40 5.39 15.72
N VAL A 24 19.70 6.37 15.15
CA VAL A 24 19.74 6.67 13.71
C VAL A 24 21.10 7.20 13.23
N ALA A 25 21.94 7.71 14.12
CA ALA A 25 23.30 8.11 13.82
C ALA A 25 24.25 6.91 13.62
N ASP A 26 23.89 5.74 14.09
CA ASP A 26 24.63 4.50 13.87
C ASP A 26 24.07 3.73 12.67
N PHE A 27 24.71 3.84 11.52
CA PHE A 27 24.29 3.21 10.26
C PHE A 27 24.32 1.67 10.25
N ARG A 28 24.77 1.04 11.33
CA ARG A 28 24.64 -0.42 11.54
C ARG A 28 23.21 -0.80 11.97
N ASN A 29 22.43 0.16 12.44
CA ASN A 29 21.02 -0.02 12.74
C ASN A 29 20.18 0.13 11.47
N PHE A 30 19.31 -0.84 11.23
CA PHE A 30 18.39 -0.81 10.09
C PHE A 30 17.23 0.15 10.33
N MET A 31 16.77 0.29 11.57
CA MET A 31 15.63 1.13 11.93
C MET A 31 15.80 1.77 13.30
N GLY A 32 15.14 2.91 13.47
CA GLY A 32 15.06 3.67 14.70
C GLY A 32 13.73 3.51 15.44
N ALA A 33 13.49 4.44 16.37
CA ALA A 33 12.23 4.54 17.10
C ALA A 33 11.08 5.01 16.20
N VAL A 34 9.83 4.75 16.61
CA VAL A 34 8.64 5.37 16.00
C VAL A 34 8.58 6.86 16.36
N ILE A 35 7.77 7.62 15.62
CA ILE A 35 7.88 9.08 15.59
C ILE A 35 7.65 9.78 16.93
N ASP A 36 6.72 9.29 17.75
CA ASP A 36 6.40 9.90 19.05
C ASP A 36 5.76 8.90 20.02
N LYS A 37 5.48 9.39 21.25
CA LYS A 37 4.82 8.62 22.31
C LYS A 37 3.42 8.18 21.93
N LYS A 38 2.68 8.98 21.18
CA LYS A 38 1.31 8.66 20.77
C LYS A 38 1.33 7.46 19.81
N SER A 39 2.22 7.48 18.82
CA SER A 39 2.44 6.37 17.91
C SER A 39 2.88 5.11 18.65
N PHE A 40 3.84 5.24 19.58
CA PHE A 40 4.31 4.15 20.43
C PHE A 40 3.17 3.50 21.22
N ASN A 41 2.35 4.30 21.90
CA ASN A 41 1.22 3.79 22.68
C ASN A 41 0.19 3.09 21.81
N ASN A 42 -0.17 3.72 20.69
CA ASN A 42 -1.12 3.15 19.72
C ASN A 42 -0.64 1.78 19.22
N ILE A 43 0.60 1.68 18.75
CA ILE A 43 1.16 0.42 18.26
C ILE A 43 1.26 -0.63 19.37
N SER A 44 1.61 -0.21 20.59
CA SER A 44 1.66 -1.10 21.75
C SER A 44 0.30 -1.74 22.07
N GLU A 45 -0.80 -1.00 21.90
CA GLU A 45 -2.17 -1.53 22.04
C GLU A 45 -2.47 -2.59 20.98
N TYR A 46 -2.08 -2.35 19.71
CA TYR A 46 -2.22 -3.35 18.64
C TYR A 46 -1.38 -4.60 18.88
N LEU A 47 -0.16 -4.45 19.42
CA LEU A 47 0.67 -5.59 19.79
C LEU A 47 0.06 -6.40 20.94
N ALA A 48 -0.51 -5.71 21.94
CA ALA A 48 -1.21 -6.36 23.05
C ALA A 48 -2.44 -7.14 22.57
N ASP A 49 -3.19 -6.58 21.61
CA ASP A 49 -4.29 -7.27 20.95
C ASP A 49 -3.80 -8.47 20.14
N ALA A 50 -2.74 -8.31 19.35
CA ALA A 50 -2.16 -9.38 18.54
C ALA A 50 -1.68 -10.57 19.37
N ASN A 51 -1.10 -10.31 20.54
CA ASN A 51 -0.66 -11.37 21.48
C ASN A 51 -1.84 -12.18 22.07
N LYS A 52 -3.05 -11.61 22.07
CA LYS A 52 -4.27 -12.29 22.58
C LYS A 52 -5.06 -12.97 21.47
N ASN A 53 -5.20 -12.31 20.32
CA ASN A 53 -6.20 -12.64 19.32
C ASN A 53 -5.61 -13.13 18.00
N ALA A 54 -4.27 -13.15 17.87
CA ALA A 54 -3.58 -13.63 16.68
C ALA A 54 -2.32 -14.42 17.07
N LYS A 55 -1.55 -14.87 16.09
CA LYS A 55 -0.31 -15.59 16.32
C LYS A 55 0.88 -14.67 16.01
N VAL A 56 1.57 -14.20 17.03
CA VAL A 56 2.84 -13.48 16.89
C VAL A 56 3.95 -14.47 16.57
N LEU A 57 4.59 -14.33 15.42
CA LEU A 57 5.59 -15.26 14.88
C LEU A 57 7.02 -14.76 15.04
N ALA A 58 7.21 -13.43 15.18
CA ALA A 58 8.47 -12.79 15.49
C ALA A 58 8.19 -11.40 16.09
N GLY A 59 9.10 -10.86 16.91
CA GLY A 59 8.97 -9.56 17.56
C GLY A 59 7.85 -9.53 18.62
N GLY A 60 7.02 -8.51 18.57
CA GLY A 60 5.84 -8.38 19.45
C GLY A 60 6.08 -7.58 20.72
N LYS A 61 7.22 -6.93 20.88
CA LYS A 61 7.56 -6.14 22.06
C LYS A 61 7.74 -4.67 21.73
N ALA A 62 7.47 -3.86 22.73
CA ALA A 62 7.66 -2.43 22.72
C ALA A 62 8.60 -2.02 23.88
N HIS A 63 9.58 -1.14 23.61
CA HIS A 63 10.60 -0.71 24.54
C HIS A 63 10.57 0.82 24.66
N GLY A 64 10.04 1.33 25.76
CA GLY A 64 9.85 2.78 25.99
C GLY A 64 10.90 3.44 26.88
N GLU A 65 11.93 2.73 27.33
CA GLU A 65 12.87 3.20 28.37
C GLU A 65 13.92 4.18 27.85
N LYS A 66 14.42 3.94 26.62
CA LYS A 66 15.46 4.76 25.96
C LYS A 66 14.97 5.49 24.71
N GLY A 67 13.70 5.30 24.34
CA GLY A 67 13.08 5.83 23.15
C GLY A 67 11.84 5.01 22.80
N TRP A 68 11.10 5.42 21.80
CA TRP A 68 9.85 4.79 21.40
C TRP A 68 10.10 3.65 20.40
N PHE A 69 10.76 2.58 20.85
CA PHE A 69 11.14 1.46 19.99
C PHE A 69 10.08 0.38 19.97
N ILE A 70 9.71 -0.04 18.78
CA ILE A 70 8.82 -1.18 18.49
C ILE A 70 9.61 -2.22 17.71
N GLU A 71 9.62 -3.46 18.17
CA GLU A 71 10.28 -4.54 17.44
C GLU A 71 9.60 -4.80 16.08
N PRO A 72 10.37 -5.07 15.01
CA PRO A 72 9.82 -5.61 13.77
C PRO A 72 9.00 -6.86 14.09
N THR A 73 7.71 -6.79 13.82
CA THR A 73 6.76 -7.80 14.30
C THR A 73 6.07 -8.48 13.11
N LEU A 74 6.03 -9.80 13.15
CA LEU A 74 5.31 -10.62 12.21
C LEU A 74 4.14 -11.31 12.89
N VAL A 75 2.94 -11.07 12.41
CA VAL A 75 1.68 -11.61 12.93
C VAL A 75 1.02 -12.48 11.87
N GLN A 76 0.44 -13.60 12.27
CA GLN A 76 -0.45 -14.40 11.41
C GLN A 76 -1.85 -14.43 12.01
N THR A 77 -2.85 -14.23 11.17
CA THR A 77 -4.27 -14.38 11.53
C THR A 77 -4.97 -15.32 10.56
N GLU A 78 -6.04 -15.98 11.03
CA GLU A 78 -6.98 -16.74 10.22
C GLU A 78 -8.26 -15.95 9.91
N ASP A 79 -8.44 -14.80 10.57
CA ASP A 79 -9.56 -13.89 10.35
C ASP A 79 -9.17 -12.83 9.31
N PRO A 80 -9.78 -12.84 8.10
CA PRO A 80 -9.49 -11.85 7.07
C PRO A 80 -9.99 -10.45 7.40
N SER A 81 -10.87 -10.30 8.40
CA SER A 81 -11.37 -9.02 8.91
C SER A 81 -10.62 -8.50 10.13
N TYR A 82 -9.56 -9.20 10.53
CA TYR A 82 -8.78 -8.80 11.69
C TYR A 82 -8.23 -7.37 11.55
N ARG A 83 -8.36 -6.59 12.61
CA ARG A 83 -8.06 -5.15 12.60
C ARG A 83 -6.68 -4.79 12.02
N LEU A 84 -5.65 -5.61 12.24
CA LEU A 84 -4.31 -5.40 11.69
C LEU A 84 -4.21 -5.61 10.16
N LEU A 85 -5.24 -6.16 9.50
CA LEU A 85 -5.37 -6.21 8.05
C LEU A 85 -6.19 -5.04 7.50
N CYS A 86 -7.00 -4.40 8.33
CA CYS A 86 -7.98 -3.39 7.91
C CYS A 86 -7.55 -1.95 8.23
N GLU A 87 -6.82 -1.77 9.34
CA GLU A 87 -6.49 -0.45 9.90
C GLU A 87 -5.03 -0.08 9.63
N GLU A 88 -4.77 1.20 9.43
CA GLU A 88 -3.41 1.73 9.28
C GLU A 88 -2.85 2.10 10.65
N ILE A 89 -1.77 1.44 11.08
CA ILE A 89 -1.16 1.67 12.40
C ILE A 89 0.17 2.45 12.34
N PHE A 90 0.75 2.60 11.19
CA PHE A 90 1.99 3.33 10.92
C PHE A 90 3.19 2.85 11.75
N GLY A 91 3.37 1.53 11.84
CA GLY A 91 4.43 0.90 12.64
C GLY A 91 5.00 -0.37 11.99
N PRO A 92 6.08 -0.93 12.56
CA PRO A 92 6.79 -2.06 11.98
C PRO A 92 6.07 -3.40 12.28
N VAL A 93 4.80 -3.50 11.94
CA VAL A 93 3.97 -4.70 12.15
C VAL A 93 3.44 -5.19 10.80
N LEU A 94 3.86 -6.38 10.41
CA LEU A 94 3.41 -7.07 9.20
C LEU A 94 2.44 -8.18 9.59
N THR A 95 1.23 -8.12 9.05
CA THR A 95 0.19 -9.13 9.30
C THR A 95 -0.01 -10.00 8.07
N CYS A 96 0.01 -11.31 8.26
CA CYS A 96 -0.14 -12.31 7.22
C CYS A 96 -1.47 -13.06 7.37
N TYR A 97 -2.14 -13.22 6.24
CA TYR A 97 -3.28 -14.13 6.07
C TYR A 97 -2.89 -15.24 5.11
N VAL A 98 -3.02 -16.49 5.56
CA VAL A 98 -2.63 -17.68 4.76
C VAL A 98 -3.86 -18.28 4.14
N TYR A 99 -3.93 -18.29 2.82
CA TYR A 99 -5.08 -18.78 2.06
C TYR A 99 -4.79 -20.13 1.37
N ASP A 100 -5.83 -20.90 1.11
CA ASP A 100 -5.78 -22.13 0.34
C ASP A 100 -5.45 -21.83 -1.13
N ASP A 101 -4.51 -22.56 -1.71
CA ASP A 101 -4.05 -22.35 -3.09
C ASP A 101 -5.19 -22.39 -4.12
N ALA A 102 -6.22 -23.20 -3.88
CA ALA A 102 -7.41 -23.27 -4.73
C ALA A 102 -8.30 -22.00 -4.66
N LYS A 103 -8.11 -21.15 -3.65
CA LYS A 103 -8.92 -19.93 -3.43
C LYS A 103 -8.27 -18.66 -3.94
N TRP A 104 -7.38 -18.75 -4.93
CA TRP A 104 -6.66 -17.59 -5.48
C TRP A 104 -7.56 -16.44 -5.87
N LEU A 105 -8.57 -16.66 -6.73
CA LEU A 105 -9.46 -15.60 -7.21
C LEU A 105 -10.34 -15.01 -6.11
N ASP A 106 -10.78 -15.82 -5.15
CA ASP A 106 -11.55 -15.33 -4.01
C ASP A 106 -10.67 -14.52 -3.06
N THR A 107 -9.40 -14.91 -2.90
CA THR A 107 -8.41 -14.13 -2.15
C THR A 107 -8.15 -12.77 -2.78
N LEU A 108 -8.10 -12.67 -4.11
CA LEU A 108 -7.97 -11.37 -4.78
C LEU A 108 -9.17 -10.44 -4.47
N LYS A 109 -10.40 -10.97 -4.47
CA LYS A 109 -11.60 -10.20 -4.06
C LYS A 109 -11.50 -9.75 -2.61
N LEU A 110 -11.03 -10.65 -1.74
CA LEU A 110 -10.82 -10.35 -0.34
C LEU A 110 -9.80 -9.21 -0.17
N VAL A 111 -8.64 -9.27 -0.82
CA VAL A 111 -7.62 -8.21 -0.80
C VAL A 111 -8.19 -6.87 -1.25
N ASP A 112 -9.03 -6.86 -2.30
CA ASP A 112 -9.67 -5.64 -2.81
C ASP A 112 -10.62 -5.00 -1.79
N SER A 113 -11.28 -5.81 -0.96
CA SER A 113 -12.36 -5.36 -0.05
C SER A 113 -11.95 -5.22 1.42
N THR A 114 -10.81 -5.73 1.84
CA THR A 114 -10.42 -5.81 3.26
C THR A 114 -10.18 -4.45 3.90
N SER A 115 -9.64 -3.48 3.14
CA SER A 115 -9.26 -2.17 3.67
C SER A 115 -9.82 -1.04 2.81
N PRO A 116 -10.17 0.12 3.40
CA PRO A 116 -10.55 1.31 2.66
C PRO A 116 -9.37 1.99 1.96
N TYR A 117 -8.15 1.56 2.22
CA TYR A 117 -6.93 2.16 1.68
C TYR A 117 -6.52 1.51 0.34
N ALA A 118 -5.85 2.29 -0.50
CA ALA A 118 -5.36 1.85 -1.80
C ALA A 118 -4.07 2.61 -2.19
N LEU A 119 -3.05 2.58 -1.31
CA LEU A 119 -1.80 3.29 -1.54
C LEU A 119 -0.88 2.47 -2.44
N THR A 120 -0.38 1.36 -1.95
CA THR A 120 0.53 0.48 -2.66
C THR A 120 0.06 -0.97 -2.58
N GLY A 121 0.40 -1.75 -3.60
CA GLY A 121 0.17 -3.18 -3.62
C GLY A 121 1.21 -3.88 -4.48
N ALA A 122 1.43 -5.17 -4.24
CA ALA A 122 2.36 -5.96 -5.02
C ALA A 122 1.85 -7.38 -5.24
N VAL A 123 2.26 -7.96 -6.36
CA VAL A 123 2.12 -9.39 -6.64
C VAL A 123 3.49 -9.99 -6.97
N PHE A 124 3.78 -11.12 -6.35
CA PHE A 124 4.99 -11.91 -6.63
C PHE A 124 4.58 -13.22 -7.28
N SER A 125 4.95 -13.41 -8.53
CA SER A 125 4.66 -14.64 -9.27
C SER A 125 5.56 -14.77 -10.49
N ARG A 126 5.85 -16.02 -10.90
CA ARG A 126 6.44 -16.35 -12.19
C ARG A 126 5.39 -16.72 -13.23
N ASP A 127 4.17 -17.01 -12.79
CA ASP A 127 3.03 -17.29 -13.68
C ASP A 127 2.43 -16.00 -14.21
N ARG A 128 2.57 -15.80 -15.52
CA ARG A 128 2.04 -14.60 -16.21
C ARG A 128 0.53 -14.49 -16.13
N LYS A 129 -0.19 -15.62 -16.09
CA LYS A 129 -1.65 -15.63 -15.94
C LYS A 129 -2.05 -15.11 -14.55
N ALA A 130 -1.41 -15.59 -13.48
CA ALA A 130 -1.66 -15.12 -12.12
C ALA A 130 -1.36 -13.62 -11.96
N ILE A 131 -0.29 -13.11 -12.58
CA ILE A 131 0.02 -11.67 -12.60
C ILE A 131 -1.11 -10.88 -13.27
N LEU A 132 -1.61 -11.34 -14.41
CA LEU A 132 -2.68 -10.66 -15.14
C LEU A 132 -4.00 -10.68 -14.37
N GLU A 133 -4.34 -11.80 -13.75
CA GLU A 133 -5.52 -11.94 -12.88
C GLU A 133 -5.44 -10.98 -11.69
N ALA A 134 -4.29 -10.92 -11.00
CA ALA A 134 -4.07 -9.99 -9.90
C ALA A 134 -4.17 -8.53 -10.36
N HIS A 135 -3.50 -8.16 -11.46
CA HIS A 135 -3.56 -6.82 -12.03
C HIS A 135 -5.00 -6.40 -12.38
N THR A 136 -5.79 -7.31 -12.92
CA THR A 136 -7.19 -7.04 -13.30
C THR A 136 -8.08 -6.91 -12.08
N ALA A 137 -7.99 -7.83 -11.14
CA ALA A 137 -8.82 -7.84 -9.93
C ALA A 137 -8.50 -6.67 -8.99
N LEU A 138 -7.22 -6.31 -8.87
CA LEU A 138 -6.73 -5.31 -7.92
C LEU A 138 -6.48 -3.93 -8.54
N ARG A 139 -7.03 -3.64 -9.74
CA ARG A 139 -6.82 -2.38 -10.45
C ARG A 139 -7.14 -1.13 -9.63
N ASN A 140 -8.07 -1.22 -8.69
CA ASN A 140 -8.50 -0.12 -7.82
C ASN A 140 -8.02 -0.28 -6.38
N ALA A 141 -7.25 -1.33 -6.07
CA ALA A 141 -6.76 -1.63 -4.72
C ALA A 141 -5.38 -1.01 -4.42
N ALA A 142 -4.73 -0.41 -5.42
CA ALA A 142 -3.45 0.25 -5.23
C ALA A 142 -3.24 1.38 -6.24
N GLY A 143 -2.85 2.55 -5.77
CA GLY A 143 -2.41 3.63 -6.65
C GLY A 143 -1.07 3.33 -7.31
N ASN A 144 -0.15 2.69 -6.58
CA ASN A 144 1.09 2.13 -7.11
C ASN A 144 1.06 0.60 -6.99
N PHE A 145 1.06 -0.09 -8.12
CA PHE A 145 1.00 -1.54 -8.19
C PHE A 145 2.32 -2.10 -8.73
N TYR A 146 2.93 -3.01 -7.99
CA TYR A 146 4.26 -3.56 -8.28
C TYR A 146 4.17 -5.04 -8.63
N VAL A 147 5.00 -5.48 -9.57
CA VAL A 147 5.09 -6.89 -9.98
C VAL A 147 6.52 -7.36 -9.76
N ASN A 148 6.70 -8.33 -8.88
CA ASN A 148 7.99 -8.89 -8.50
C ASN A 148 9.01 -7.83 -8.06
N ASP A 149 8.53 -6.79 -7.40
CA ASP A 149 9.35 -5.68 -6.94
C ASP A 149 8.95 -5.27 -5.52
N LYS A 150 9.76 -4.44 -4.90
CA LYS A 150 9.52 -3.89 -3.56
C LYS A 150 8.15 -3.20 -3.52
N PRO A 151 7.28 -3.57 -2.57
CA PRO A 151 5.86 -3.16 -2.60
C PRO A 151 5.60 -1.70 -2.22
N THR A 152 6.64 -0.91 -2.03
CA THR A 152 6.56 0.52 -1.67
C THR A 152 7.88 1.22 -1.97
N GLY A 153 7.96 2.54 -1.71
CA GLY A 153 9.19 3.31 -1.88
C GLY A 153 9.39 3.74 -3.33
N ALA A 154 8.39 4.46 -3.88
CA ALA A 154 8.52 5.07 -5.20
C ALA A 154 9.74 5.98 -5.29
N VAL A 155 10.51 5.82 -6.35
CA VAL A 155 11.72 6.61 -6.61
C VAL A 155 11.38 7.74 -7.57
N VAL A 156 11.68 8.98 -7.18
CA VAL A 156 11.45 10.17 -8.02
C VAL A 156 12.15 10.01 -9.37
N GLY A 157 11.41 10.25 -10.45
CA GLY A 157 11.89 10.08 -11.83
C GLY A 157 11.73 8.67 -12.41
N GLN A 158 11.45 7.67 -11.59
CA GLN A 158 11.14 6.30 -12.05
C GLN A 158 9.65 6.03 -12.09
N GLN A 159 8.95 6.28 -10.99
CA GLN A 159 7.49 6.19 -10.92
C GLN A 159 6.90 7.33 -10.07
N PRO A 160 5.80 7.94 -10.48
CA PRO A 160 5.06 8.88 -9.66
C PRO A 160 4.33 8.14 -8.55
N PHE A 161 4.07 8.83 -7.44
CA PHE A 161 3.49 8.23 -6.24
C PHE A 161 2.13 8.84 -5.90
N GLY A 162 1.18 7.98 -5.56
CA GLY A 162 -0.13 8.40 -5.09
C GLY A 162 -1.05 7.23 -4.84
N GLY A 163 -1.93 7.38 -3.85
CA GLY A 163 -2.93 6.40 -3.46
C GLY A 163 -4.34 6.83 -3.81
N ALA A 164 -5.19 5.86 -4.02
CA ALA A 164 -6.62 6.03 -4.25
C ALA A 164 -7.43 5.68 -2.98
N ARG A 165 -8.74 5.72 -3.05
CA ARG A 165 -9.67 5.45 -1.94
C ARG A 165 -9.32 6.31 -0.72
N GLY A 166 -9.27 5.73 0.48
CA GLY A 166 -8.87 6.40 1.72
C GLY A 166 -7.42 6.87 1.77
N SER A 167 -6.57 6.45 0.82
CA SER A 167 -5.16 6.84 0.78
C SER A 167 -4.89 8.16 0.04
N GLY A 168 -5.88 8.77 -0.58
CA GLY A 168 -5.73 10.10 -1.17
C GLY A 168 -6.36 10.27 -2.56
N THR A 169 -5.99 11.34 -3.23
CA THR A 169 -6.55 11.77 -4.51
C THR A 169 -5.87 11.17 -5.74
N ASN A 170 -4.82 10.38 -5.51
CA ASN A 170 -4.03 9.72 -6.55
C ASN A 170 -3.41 10.66 -7.60
N ASP A 171 -3.02 11.85 -7.19
CA ASP A 171 -2.53 12.91 -8.09
C ASP A 171 -1.12 12.66 -8.65
N LYS A 172 -0.50 11.54 -8.31
CA LYS A 172 0.80 11.12 -8.86
C LYS A 172 1.91 12.16 -8.62
N ALA A 173 2.23 12.39 -7.35
CA ALA A 173 3.36 13.21 -6.93
C ALA A 173 4.65 12.77 -7.64
N GLY A 174 5.48 13.73 -8.07
CA GLY A 174 6.65 13.48 -8.89
C GLY A 174 6.35 13.37 -10.39
N SER A 175 5.14 13.70 -10.84
CA SER A 175 4.78 13.78 -12.26
C SER A 175 4.13 15.10 -12.63
N ARG A 176 4.12 15.42 -13.93
CA ARG A 176 3.38 16.58 -14.46
C ARG A 176 1.86 16.52 -14.19
N MET A 177 1.31 15.32 -13.96
CA MET A 177 -0.12 15.15 -13.63
C MET A 177 -0.47 15.82 -12.31
N ASN A 178 0.42 15.79 -11.33
CA ASN A 178 0.23 16.49 -10.07
C ASN A 178 0.13 18.01 -10.26
N LEU A 179 0.91 18.58 -11.18
CA LEU A 179 0.91 20.02 -11.45
C LEU A 179 -0.43 20.53 -11.98
N MET A 180 -1.21 19.68 -12.66
CA MET A 180 -2.54 20.03 -13.16
C MET A 180 -3.53 20.39 -12.06
N ARG A 181 -3.28 19.95 -10.82
CA ARG A 181 -4.10 20.32 -9.65
C ARG A 181 -3.90 21.75 -9.17
N TRP A 182 -2.80 22.38 -9.60
CA TRP A 182 -2.37 23.70 -9.16
C TRP A 182 -2.62 24.79 -10.20
N VAL A 183 -3.18 24.43 -11.35
CA VAL A 183 -3.46 25.37 -12.44
C VAL A 183 -4.94 25.34 -12.82
N SER A 184 -5.42 26.47 -13.32
CA SER A 184 -6.74 26.59 -13.93
C SER A 184 -6.59 26.73 -15.44
N ALA A 185 -7.10 25.74 -16.17
CA ALA A 185 -7.04 25.76 -17.63
C ALA A 185 -8.00 26.82 -18.19
N ARG A 186 -7.52 27.62 -19.16
CA ARG A 186 -8.33 28.55 -19.93
C ARG A 186 -8.19 28.24 -21.41
N THR A 187 -9.31 28.06 -22.08
CA THR A 187 -9.35 27.93 -23.53
C THR A 187 -9.72 29.26 -24.16
N ILE A 188 -8.95 29.70 -25.17
CA ILE A 188 -9.20 30.87 -25.97
C ILE A 188 -9.43 30.40 -27.40
N LYS A 189 -10.56 30.83 -28.00
CA LYS A 189 -10.84 30.67 -29.41
C LYS A 189 -11.02 32.07 -30.01
N GLU A 190 -10.20 32.39 -31.02
CA GLU A 190 -10.31 33.63 -31.77
C GLU A 190 -10.69 33.30 -33.21
N THR A 191 -11.63 34.06 -33.75
CA THR A 191 -12.07 33.91 -35.16
C THR A 191 -11.86 35.26 -35.85
N PHE A 192 -11.01 35.27 -36.88
CA PHE A 192 -10.69 36.51 -37.61
C PHE A 192 -11.86 36.98 -38.52
N VAL A 193 -12.70 36.06 -38.97
CA VAL A 193 -13.94 36.40 -39.70
C VAL A 193 -15.11 35.93 -38.80
N PRO A 194 -15.76 36.85 -38.08
CA PRO A 194 -16.88 36.48 -37.22
C PRO A 194 -18.01 35.82 -37.98
N PRO A 195 -18.66 34.80 -37.44
CA PRO A 195 -19.83 34.18 -38.06
C PRO A 195 -21.00 35.16 -38.10
N THR A 196 -21.68 35.25 -39.19
CA THR A 196 -22.84 36.13 -39.41
C THR A 196 -24.16 35.35 -39.48
N GLU A 197 -24.09 34.04 -39.62
CA GLU A 197 -25.22 33.13 -39.66
C GLU A 197 -25.34 32.34 -38.32
N TYR A 198 -26.54 32.34 -37.77
CA TYR A 198 -26.82 31.63 -36.51
C TYR A 198 -27.25 30.20 -36.71
N ARG A 199 -27.75 29.85 -37.92
CA ARG A 199 -28.21 28.51 -38.26
C ARG A 199 -27.01 27.56 -38.40
N TYR A 200 -27.22 26.31 -38.07
CA TYR A 200 -26.24 25.26 -38.33
C TYR A 200 -26.37 24.75 -39.77
N PRO A 201 -25.27 24.31 -40.38
CA PRO A 201 -25.28 23.86 -41.80
C PRO A 201 -26.34 22.80 -42.12
N PHE A 202 -26.62 21.88 -41.16
CA PHE A 202 -27.65 20.82 -41.35
C PHE A 202 -29.06 21.38 -41.41
N MET A 203 -29.31 22.63 -41.05
CA MET A 203 -30.63 23.25 -41.10
C MET A 203 -30.95 23.82 -42.51
N ASP A 204 -29.98 23.86 -43.39
CA ASP A 204 -30.10 24.32 -44.77
C ASP A 204 -30.20 23.16 -45.77
N GLU A 205 -30.22 21.89 -45.30
CA GLU A 205 -30.47 20.73 -46.15
C GLU A 205 -31.99 20.58 -46.38
N GLU A 206 -32.40 20.62 -47.63
CA GLU A 206 -33.77 20.31 -48.08
C GLU A 206 -34.02 18.80 -48.13
#